data_64f9a5286ad5927a2fb4566b86a6fb85
#
_entry.id   64f9a5286ad5927a2fb4566b86a6fb85
#
_cell.length_a   1.000
_cell.length_b   1.000
_cell.length_c   1.000
_cell.angle_alpha   90.00
_cell.angle_beta   90.00
_cell.angle_gamma   90.00
#
_symmetry.space_group_name_H-M   'P 1'
#
loop_
_entity.id
_entity.type
_entity.pdbx_description
1 polymer ?
#
loop_
_entity_poly.entity_id
_entity_poly.type
_entity_poly.pdbx_seq_one_letter_code
_entity_poly.pdbx_strand_id
1 'polypeptide(L)'
;KAELQKSLGDAEDTQVLDTTKFAFGRYYKFDIVATVKEDVKGGADIENTATQIVHQYDPTSKSVVTPEKPTQKRVINVPIEVEFNFTKKLEGRELKENEFTFVLKDAKGTEIETVKNDVDGNVKFKAIEYNKDQAGTYKYTIEEVAGTDGTVTYDKMKAEVTVEVKYDGTAKALITKVTDAEDKEFNNTVTPPGTPEFQPKKF
;
A
#
# COMPACT_ATOMS: atom_id res chain seq x y z
N LYS A 1 22.62 29.80 12.65
CA LYS A 1 21.91 28.52 12.61
C LYS A 1 21.61 28.15 14.04
N ALA A 2 20.35 28.40 14.51
CA ALA A 2 19.90 27.83 15.76
C ALA A 2 19.77 26.32 15.52
N GLU A 3 20.59 25.54 16.17
CA GLU A 3 20.42 24.11 16.17
C GLU A 3 19.23 23.79 17.08
N LEU A 4 18.15 23.29 16.47
CA LEU A 4 17.14 22.54 17.22
C LEU A 4 17.84 21.26 17.67
N GLN A 5 18.33 21.26 18.86
CA GLN A 5 18.89 20.07 19.45
C GLN A 5 17.76 19.24 20.03
N LYS A 6 17.55 18.14 19.38
CA LYS A 6 17.00 16.90 19.89
C LYS A 6 15.67 16.44 19.38
N SER A 7 15.73 15.20 19.01
CA SER A 7 14.66 14.31 18.67
C SER A 7 13.37 14.56 19.47
N LEU A 8 12.31 14.73 18.76
CA LEU A 8 10.96 14.65 19.28
C LEU A 8 10.67 13.20 19.75
N GLY A 9 11.38 12.78 20.80
CA GLY A 9 11.23 11.42 21.33
C GLY A 9 9.94 11.22 22.12
N ASP A 10 9.47 12.25 22.82
CA ASP A 10 8.26 12.19 23.61
C ASP A 10 7.44 13.48 23.45
N ALA A 11 6.13 13.35 23.49
CA ALA A 11 5.16 14.41 23.21
C ALA A 11 5.21 15.61 24.20
N GLU A 12 6.13 15.62 25.14
CA GLU A 12 6.28 16.63 26.17
C GLU A 12 7.52 17.51 26.04
N ASP A 13 8.35 17.31 25.01
CA ASP A 13 9.55 18.13 24.81
C ASP A 13 9.21 19.52 24.27
N THR A 14 9.18 20.50 25.17
CA THR A 14 9.08 21.91 24.79
C THR A 14 10.44 22.43 24.38
N GLN A 15 10.61 22.76 23.10
CA GLN A 15 11.82 23.40 22.58
C GLN A 15 11.74 24.91 22.76
N VAL A 16 12.65 25.49 23.54
CA VAL A 16 12.78 26.93 23.70
C VAL A 16 13.82 27.46 22.72
N LEU A 17 13.39 28.32 21.81
CA LEU A 17 14.27 28.98 20.84
C LEU A 17 14.80 30.29 21.44
N ASP A 18 16.12 30.49 21.39
CA ASP A 18 16.73 31.77 21.74
C ASP A 18 16.48 32.79 20.62
N THR A 19 15.45 33.59 20.80
CA THR A 19 15.03 34.61 19.81
C THR A 19 15.95 35.82 19.78
N THR A 20 16.89 35.97 20.74
CA THR A 20 17.88 37.08 20.72
C THR A 20 18.81 37.00 19.50
N LYS A 21 18.95 35.81 18.92
CA LYS A 21 19.72 35.54 17.70
C LYS A 21 18.95 35.77 16.41
N PHE A 22 17.66 36.13 16.50
CA PHE A 22 16.85 36.31 15.32
C PHE A 22 16.97 37.74 14.80
N ALA A 23 17.29 37.89 13.53
CA ALA A 23 17.31 39.20 12.89
C ALA A 23 15.89 39.70 12.65
N PHE A 24 15.66 40.99 12.95
CA PHE A 24 14.38 41.64 12.70
C PHE A 24 13.99 41.61 11.21
N GLY A 25 12.72 41.36 10.92
CA GLY A 25 12.20 41.34 9.56
C GLY A 25 12.50 40.06 8.76
N ARG A 26 13.04 39.02 9.41
CA ARG A 26 13.27 37.72 8.80
C ARG A 26 12.30 36.67 9.33
N TYR A 27 11.96 35.68 8.49
CA TYR A 27 11.25 34.48 8.92
C TYR A 27 12.24 33.35 9.10
N TYR A 28 11.91 32.42 9.98
CA TYR A 28 12.67 31.22 10.22
C TYR A 28 11.77 30.01 9.91
N LYS A 29 12.31 29.08 9.14
CA LYS A 29 11.65 27.85 8.78
C LYS A 29 12.30 26.70 9.56
N PHE A 30 11.45 25.90 10.16
CA PHE A 30 11.86 24.68 10.85
C PHE A 30 11.22 23.51 10.11
N ASP A 31 12.04 22.56 9.69
CA ASP A 31 11.59 21.31 9.12
C ASP A 31 11.74 20.22 10.17
N ILE A 32 10.62 19.61 10.53
CA ILE A 32 10.55 18.49 11.46
C ILE A 32 10.35 17.24 10.63
N VAL A 33 11.33 16.33 10.68
CA VAL A 33 11.23 15.03 10.04
C VAL A 33 10.86 14.01 11.11
N ALA A 34 9.74 13.31 10.90
CA ALA A 34 9.29 12.24 11.76
C ALA A 34 9.02 10.98 10.93
N THR A 35 9.33 9.83 11.49
CA THR A 35 9.02 8.54 10.88
C THR A 35 7.73 8.03 11.48
N VAL A 36 6.84 7.52 10.62
CA VAL A 36 5.62 6.83 11.09
C VAL A 36 6.04 5.55 11.79
N LYS A 37 5.51 5.31 12.99
CA LYS A 37 5.80 4.08 13.73
C LYS A 37 5.20 2.87 13.01
N GLU A 38 5.89 1.74 13.09
CA GLU A 38 5.48 0.49 12.42
C GLU A 38 4.13 -0.06 12.89
N ASP A 39 3.72 0.29 14.12
CA ASP A 39 2.44 -0.12 14.71
C ASP A 39 1.25 0.74 14.27
N VAL A 40 1.48 1.79 13.50
CA VAL A 40 0.38 2.63 12.98
C VAL A 40 -0.36 1.88 11.87
N LYS A 41 -1.63 1.65 12.11
CA LYS A 41 -2.50 0.94 11.17
C LYS A 41 -2.64 1.72 9.85
N GLY A 42 -2.51 1.00 8.73
CA GLY A 42 -2.80 1.56 7.40
C GLY A 42 -4.19 2.18 7.34
N GLY A 43 -4.32 3.28 6.63
CA GLY A 43 -5.54 4.07 6.53
C GLY A 43 -5.72 5.14 7.62
N ALA A 44 -4.97 5.10 8.73
CA ALA A 44 -5.14 6.03 9.83
C ALA A 44 -4.75 7.47 9.47
N ASP A 45 -5.47 8.44 10.03
CA ASP A 45 -5.05 9.85 10.02
C ASP A 45 -4.08 10.11 11.18
N ILE A 46 -2.91 10.64 10.86
CA ILE A 46 -1.95 11.15 11.84
C ILE A 46 -2.11 12.66 11.93
N GLU A 47 -2.52 13.14 13.09
CA GLU A 47 -2.66 14.57 13.35
C GLU A 47 -1.37 15.12 13.98
N ASN A 48 -0.80 16.12 13.36
CA ASN A 48 0.31 16.88 13.91
C ASN A 48 -0.16 18.31 14.21
N THR A 49 0.05 18.76 15.44
CA THR A 49 -0.37 20.07 15.90
C THR A 49 0.84 20.86 16.37
N ALA A 50 1.05 22.05 15.79
CA ALA A 50 2.09 22.98 16.19
C ALA A 50 1.45 24.21 16.82
N THR A 51 1.84 24.52 18.05
CA THR A 51 1.41 25.73 18.76
C THR A 51 2.59 26.67 18.90
N GLN A 52 2.41 27.90 18.43
CA GLN A 52 3.41 28.94 18.65
C GLN A 52 3.05 29.72 19.93
N ILE A 53 3.97 29.75 20.88
CA ILE A 53 3.88 30.58 22.06
C ILE A 53 4.90 31.70 21.92
N VAL A 54 4.45 32.95 21.97
CA VAL A 54 5.30 34.12 21.86
C VAL A 54 5.20 34.93 23.13
N HIS A 55 6.36 35.13 23.77
CA HIS A 55 6.47 36.03 24.90
C HIS A 55 7.04 37.36 24.39
N GLN A 56 6.27 38.42 24.49
CA GLN A 56 6.72 39.75 24.06
C GLN A 56 6.57 40.75 25.18
N TYR A 57 7.50 41.69 25.27
CA TYR A 57 7.42 42.79 26.22
C TYR A 57 6.46 43.84 25.71
N ASP A 58 5.45 44.20 26.53
CA ASP A 58 4.57 45.32 26.25
C ASP A 58 5.08 46.55 26.99
N PRO A 59 5.56 47.59 26.31
CA PRO A 59 6.10 48.80 26.96
C PRO A 59 5.03 49.61 27.66
N THR A 60 3.75 49.45 27.32
CA THR A 60 2.66 50.16 27.94
C THR A 60 2.33 49.63 29.32
N SER A 61 2.17 48.31 29.44
CA SER A 61 1.93 47.60 30.69
C SER A 61 3.22 47.32 31.48
N LYS A 62 4.40 47.55 30.87
CA LYS A 62 5.73 47.24 31.41
C LYS A 62 5.86 45.79 31.86
N SER A 63 5.18 44.87 31.17
CA SER A 63 5.15 43.45 31.48
C SER A 63 5.34 42.59 30.22
N VAL A 64 5.66 41.32 30.45
CA VAL A 64 5.68 40.31 29.37
C VAL A 64 4.27 39.85 29.14
N VAL A 65 3.81 39.95 27.91
CA VAL A 65 2.50 39.43 27.47
C VAL A 65 2.72 38.23 26.55
N THR A 66 1.79 37.30 26.63
CA THR A 66 1.79 36.08 25.81
C THR A 66 0.53 36.06 24.95
N PRO A 67 0.51 36.77 23.85
CA PRO A 67 -0.65 36.74 22.96
C PRO A 67 -0.88 35.34 22.42
N GLU A 68 -2.12 34.93 22.37
CA GLU A 68 -2.50 33.69 21.72
C GLU A 68 -2.15 33.73 20.23
N LYS A 69 -1.53 32.68 19.76
CA LYS A 69 -1.26 32.47 18.35
C LYS A 69 -2.06 31.27 17.84
N PRO A 70 -2.53 31.35 16.59
CA PRO A 70 -3.30 30.23 16.05
C PRO A 70 -2.45 28.97 16.02
N THR A 71 -3.04 27.89 16.49
CA THR A 71 -2.47 26.56 16.37
C THR A 71 -2.58 26.10 14.92
N GLN A 72 -1.50 25.60 14.39
CA GLN A 72 -1.50 24.98 13.06
C GLN A 72 -1.61 23.47 13.20
N LYS A 73 -2.62 22.92 12.54
CA LYS A 73 -2.87 21.49 12.49
C LYS A 73 -2.58 20.97 11.10
N ARG A 74 -1.83 19.90 11.02
CA ARG A 74 -1.58 19.14 9.79
C ARG A 74 -2.05 17.71 9.98
N VAL A 75 -2.77 17.19 9.01
CA VAL A 75 -3.23 15.80 9.00
C VAL A 75 -2.53 15.10 7.84
N ILE A 76 -1.94 13.96 8.11
CA ILE A 76 -1.35 13.05 7.14
C ILE A 76 -2.11 11.75 7.23
N ASN A 77 -2.61 11.24 6.11
CA ASN A 77 -3.23 9.92 6.05
C ASN A 77 -2.19 8.88 5.68
N VAL A 78 -2.12 7.80 6.43
CA VAL A 78 -1.28 6.63 6.12
C VAL A 78 -1.98 5.85 5.01
N PRO A 79 -1.30 5.49 3.91
CA PRO A 79 -1.90 4.65 2.87
C PRO A 79 -2.41 3.32 3.43
N ILE A 80 -3.46 2.77 2.84
CA ILE A 80 -3.92 1.42 3.12
C ILE A 80 -3.56 0.51 1.96
N GLU A 81 -3.04 -0.67 2.28
CA GLU A 81 -2.58 -1.65 1.31
C GLU A 81 -3.60 -2.77 1.15
N VAL A 82 -3.77 -3.25 -0.09
CA VAL A 82 -4.59 -4.42 -0.43
C VAL A 82 -3.73 -5.40 -1.20
N GLU A 83 -3.63 -6.62 -0.67
CA GLU A 83 -2.88 -7.71 -1.27
C GLU A 83 -3.75 -8.57 -2.19
N PHE A 84 -3.15 -9.07 -3.26
CA PHE A 84 -3.75 -9.99 -4.22
C PHE A 84 -2.97 -11.31 -4.21
N ASN A 85 -3.50 -12.30 -3.51
CA ASN A 85 -2.88 -13.61 -3.33
C ASN A 85 -3.75 -14.69 -3.97
N PHE A 86 -3.16 -15.48 -4.86
CA PHE A 86 -3.77 -16.58 -5.58
C PHE A 86 -2.88 -17.83 -5.47
N THR A 87 -3.39 -18.96 -5.92
CA THR A 87 -2.65 -20.22 -5.94
C THR A 87 -2.65 -20.83 -7.33
N LYS A 88 -1.62 -21.60 -7.62
CA LYS A 88 -1.46 -22.38 -8.83
C LYS A 88 -1.34 -23.87 -8.48
N LYS A 89 -2.12 -24.69 -9.15
CA LYS A 89 -2.05 -26.14 -9.08
C LYS A 89 -1.81 -26.74 -10.45
N LEU A 90 -0.99 -27.76 -10.50
CA LEU A 90 -0.70 -28.53 -11.71
C LEU A 90 -0.98 -30.01 -11.46
N GLU A 91 -1.85 -30.61 -12.26
CA GLU A 91 -2.12 -32.03 -12.26
C GLU A 91 -1.28 -32.76 -13.32
N GLY A 92 -0.87 -33.99 -13.00
CA GLY A 92 -0.13 -34.85 -13.91
C GLY A 92 1.39 -34.85 -13.75
N ARG A 93 1.97 -33.82 -13.13
CA ARG A 93 3.37 -33.74 -12.70
C ARG A 93 3.58 -32.67 -11.65
N GLU A 94 4.77 -32.65 -11.07
CA GLU A 94 5.15 -31.61 -10.10
C GLU A 94 5.23 -30.23 -10.77
N LEU A 95 4.75 -29.21 -10.04
CA LEU A 95 4.84 -27.81 -10.37
C LEU A 95 6.28 -27.32 -10.15
N LYS A 96 6.77 -26.50 -11.06
CA LYS A 96 8.08 -25.86 -10.93
C LYS A 96 7.94 -24.37 -10.64
N GLU A 97 8.93 -23.84 -9.95
CA GLU A 97 9.05 -22.39 -9.74
C GLU A 97 9.13 -21.64 -11.08
N ASN A 98 8.46 -20.51 -11.17
CA ASN A 98 8.45 -19.61 -12.32
C ASN A 98 7.91 -20.25 -13.64
N GLU A 99 7.10 -21.29 -13.53
CA GLU A 99 6.61 -22.03 -14.69
C GLU A 99 5.43 -21.34 -15.38
N PHE A 100 4.47 -20.84 -14.62
CA PHE A 100 3.28 -20.19 -15.15
C PHE A 100 3.28 -18.70 -14.85
N THR A 101 2.69 -17.93 -15.76
CA THR A 101 2.68 -16.46 -15.70
C THR A 101 1.26 -15.97 -15.47
N PHE A 102 1.10 -14.99 -14.58
CA PHE A 102 -0.18 -14.39 -14.21
C PHE A 102 -0.13 -12.89 -14.38
N VAL A 103 -1.22 -12.31 -14.82
CA VAL A 103 -1.34 -10.87 -15.03
C VAL A 103 -2.49 -10.30 -14.23
N LEU A 104 -2.22 -9.21 -13.53
CA LEU A 104 -3.19 -8.37 -12.84
C LEU A 104 -3.55 -7.19 -13.75
N LYS A 105 -4.84 -6.98 -14.00
CA LYS A 105 -5.36 -5.92 -14.87
C LYS A 105 -6.35 -5.04 -14.13
N ASP A 106 -6.42 -3.77 -14.52
CA ASP A 106 -7.46 -2.85 -14.08
C ASP A 106 -8.81 -3.07 -14.81
N ALA A 107 -9.83 -2.31 -14.42
CA ALA A 107 -11.17 -2.35 -15.02
C ALA A 107 -11.20 -2.02 -16.53
N LYS A 108 -10.16 -1.41 -17.06
CA LYS A 108 -10.03 -1.09 -18.49
C LYS A 108 -9.28 -2.18 -19.26
N GLY A 109 -8.79 -3.20 -18.56
CA GLY A 109 -7.95 -4.26 -19.13
C GLY A 109 -6.47 -3.86 -19.23
N THR A 110 -6.07 -2.74 -18.62
CA THR A 110 -4.66 -2.34 -18.61
C THR A 110 -3.90 -3.21 -17.61
N GLU A 111 -2.77 -3.76 -18.06
CA GLU A 111 -1.88 -4.54 -17.20
C GLU A 111 -1.24 -3.66 -16.13
N ILE A 112 -1.34 -4.10 -14.88
CA ILE A 112 -0.74 -3.44 -13.71
C ILE A 112 0.56 -4.14 -13.35
N GLU A 113 0.52 -5.47 -13.27
CA GLU A 113 1.66 -6.28 -12.88
C GLU A 113 1.56 -7.67 -13.48
N THR A 114 2.73 -8.25 -13.78
CA THR A 114 2.87 -9.65 -14.19
C THR A 114 3.80 -10.37 -13.23
N VAL A 115 3.35 -11.53 -12.72
CA VAL A 115 4.09 -12.36 -11.78
C VAL A 115 4.10 -13.83 -12.21
N LYS A 116 4.90 -14.63 -11.55
CA LYS A 116 4.96 -16.08 -11.73
C LYS A 116 4.72 -16.79 -10.42
N ASN A 117 4.31 -18.06 -10.51
CA ASN A 117 4.16 -18.91 -9.34
C ASN A 117 5.51 -19.21 -8.68
N ASP A 118 5.51 -19.37 -7.35
CA ASP A 118 6.62 -19.99 -6.64
C ASP A 118 6.54 -21.53 -6.70
N VAL A 119 7.47 -22.23 -6.06
CA VAL A 119 7.52 -23.69 -6.04
C VAL A 119 6.34 -24.32 -5.31
N ASP A 120 5.76 -23.61 -4.34
CA ASP A 120 4.58 -24.04 -3.57
C ASP A 120 3.27 -23.70 -4.25
N GLY A 121 3.33 -23.06 -5.44
CA GLY A 121 2.17 -22.61 -6.20
C GLY A 121 1.60 -21.28 -5.75
N ASN A 122 2.28 -20.52 -4.89
CA ASN A 122 1.77 -19.19 -4.55
C ASN A 122 1.97 -18.22 -5.72
N VAL A 123 0.95 -17.42 -5.97
CA VAL A 123 0.92 -16.33 -6.96
C VAL A 123 0.64 -15.04 -6.22
N LYS A 124 1.69 -14.25 -5.98
CA LYS A 124 1.63 -13.04 -5.15
C LYS A 124 1.95 -11.81 -5.97
N PHE A 125 1.01 -10.87 -6.03
CA PHE A 125 1.20 -9.55 -6.59
C PHE A 125 1.64 -8.57 -5.51
N LYS A 126 2.28 -7.47 -5.91
CA LYS A 126 2.55 -6.37 -4.99
C LYS A 126 1.24 -5.79 -4.48
N ALA A 127 1.23 -5.43 -3.21
CA ALA A 127 0.08 -4.74 -2.64
C ALA A 127 -0.19 -3.42 -3.37
N ILE A 128 -1.46 -3.12 -3.60
CA ILE A 128 -1.88 -1.82 -4.14
C ILE A 128 -2.19 -0.90 -2.97
N GLU A 129 -1.53 0.26 -2.98
CA GLU A 129 -1.72 1.29 -1.97
C GLU A 129 -2.84 2.25 -2.39
N TYR A 130 -3.67 2.64 -1.42
CA TYR A 130 -4.70 3.66 -1.60
C TYR A 130 -4.54 4.77 -0.57
N ASN A 131 -4.59 6.00 -1.05
CA ASN A 131 -4.59 7.21 -0.25
C ASN A 131 -6.01 7.74 -0.06
N LYS A 132 -6.17 8.72 0.83
CA LYS A 132 -7.47 9.31 1.19
C LYS A 132 -8.22 9.93 0.01
N ASP A 133 -7.51 10.49 -0.94
CA ASP A 133 -8.07 11.09 -2.16
C ASP A 133 -8.48 10.06 -3.22
N GLN A 134 -8.14 8.78 -2.99
CA GLN A 134 -8.50 7.66 -3.85
C GLN A 134 -9.72 6.90 -3.35
N ALA A 135 -10.63 7.54 -2.61
CA ALA A 135 -11.91 6.92 -2.27
C ALA A 135 -12.69 6.57 -3.55
N GLY A 136 -13.17 5.32 -3.63
CA GLY A 136 -13.83 4.83 -4.84
C GLY A 136 -13.99 3.32 -4.86
N THR A 137 -14.47 2.80 -5.99
CA THR A 137 -14.59 1.36 -6.24
C THR A 137 -13.67 1.00 -7.40
N TYR A 138 -12.81 0.03 -7.17
CA TYR A 138 -11.82 -0.47 -8.11
C TYR A 138 -12.12 -1.93 -8.42
N LYS A 139 -12.05 -2.27 -9.70
CA LYS A 139 -12.21 -3.65 -10.17
C LYS A 139 -10.92 -4.13 -10.80
N TYR A 140 -10.55 -5.33 -10.46
CA TYR A 140 -9.34 -5.99 -10.95
C TYR A 140 -9.68 -7.35 -11.51
N THR A 141 -8.93 -7.77 -12.50
CA THR A 141 -9.02 -9.11 -13.09
C THR A 141 -7.66 -9.74 -13.06
N ILE A 142 -7.59 -10.98 -12.58
CA ILE A 142 -6.37 -11.78 -12.58
C ILE A 142 -6.59 -12.95 -13.54
N GLU A 143 -5.64 -13.15 -14.46
CA GLU A 143 -5.70 -14.18 -15.49
C GLU A 143 -4.35 -14.90 -15.57
N GLU A 144 -4.38 -16.19 -15.91
CA GLU A 144 -3.19 -16.91 -16.34
C GLU A 144 -2.91 -16.63 -17.80
N VAL A 145 -1.64 -16.39 -18.13
CA VAL A 145 -1.18 -16.26 -19.51
C VAL A 145 -0.91 -17.64 -20.07
N ALA A 146 -1.70 -18.07 -21.05
CA ALA A 146 -1.49 -19.38 -21.69
C ALA A 146 -0.10 -19.43 -22.33
N GLY A 147 0.64 -20.49 -22.00
CA GLY A 147 1.94 -20.78 -22.61
C GLY A 147 1.81 -21.49 -23.96
N THR A 148 2.96 -21.96 -24.45
CA THR A 148 3.06 -22.65 -25.77
C THR A 148 3.21 -24.17 -25.63
N ASP A 149 3.22 -24.73 -24.43
CA ASP A 149 3.31 -26.17 -24.21
C ASP A 149 1.97 -26.84 -24.54
N GLY A 150 1.91 -27.51 -25.67
CA GLY A 150 0.71 -28.20 -26.15
C GLY A 150 0.30 -29.42 -25.35
N THR A 151 1.12 -29.87 -24.38
CA THR A 151 0.78 -30.95 -23.43
C THR A 151 0.04 -30.41 -22.20
N VAL A 152 0.02 -29.09 -21.99
CA VAL A 152 -0.63 -28.43 -20.86
C VAL A 152 -1.97 -27.87 -21.29
N THR A 153 -3.01 -28.23 -20.57
CA THR A 153 -4.30 -27.54 -20.62
C THR A 153 -4.26 -26.42 -19.60
N TYR A 154 -4.21 -25.17 -20.09
CA TYR A 154 -4.15 -23.97 -19.27
C TYR A 154 -5.52 -23.57 -18.75
N ASP A 155 -5.56 -23.08 -17.51
CA ASP A 155 -6.76 -22.50 -16.93
C ASP A 155 -7.18 -21.24 -17.70
N LYS A 156 -8.50 -21.09 -17.89
CA LYS A 156 -9.10 -19.92 -18.54
C LYS A 156 -9.86 -19.04 -17.57
N MET A 157 -9.70 -19.30 -16.28
CA MET A 157 -10.32 -18.52 -15.22
C MET A 157 -9.93 -17.05 -15.31
N LYS A 158 -10.92 -16.20 -15.06
CA LYS A 158 -10.75 -14.76 -14.86
C LYS A 158 -11.24 -14.45 -13.45
N ALA A 159 -10.30 -14.35 -12.54
CA ALA A 159 -10.61 -14.04 -11.15
C ALA A 159 -10.87 -12.54 -11.01
N GLU A 160 -12.10 -12.17 -10.65
CA GLU A 160 -12.48 -10.78 -10.47
C GLU A 160 -12.44 -10.40 -8.99
N VAL A 161 -11.75 -9.31 -8.68
CA VAL A 161 -11.66 -8.74 -7.33
C VAL A 161 -12.17 -7.32 -7.35
N THR A 162 -13.03 -6.97 -6.40
CA THR A 162 -13.53 -5.60 -6.22
C THR A 162 -13.02 -5.04 -4.89
N VAL A 163 -12.41 -3.86 -4.94
CA VAL A 163 -11.94 -3.12 -3.77
C VAL A 163 -12.74 -1.84 -3.63
N GLU A 164 -13.50 -1.71 -2.55
CA GLU A 164 -14.15 -0.47 -2.17
C GLU A 164 -13.26 0.26 -1.16
N VAL A 165 -12.86 1.49 -1.48
CA VAL A 165 -12.08 2.37 -0.62
C VAL A 165 -12.97 3.50 -0.14
N LYS A 166 -13.11 3.68 1.17
CA LYS A 166 -13.91 4.75 1.77
C LYS A 166 -13.16 5.43 2.89
N TYR A 167 -13.36 6.72 3.05
CA TYR A 167 -12.89 7.42 4.24
C TYR A 167 -14.00 7.48 5.28
N ASP A 168 -13.72 6.93 6.47
CA ASP A 168 -14.61 7.04 7.63
C ASP A 168 -14.21 8.26 8.46
N GLY A 169 -15.03 9.31 8.41
CA GLY A 169 -14.80 10.54 9.14
C GLY A 169 -14.91 10.40 10.65
N THR A 170 -15.61 9.37 11.15
CA THR A 170 -15.75 9.10 12.60
C THR A 170 -14.49 8.40 13.10
N ALA A 171 -14.03 7.38 12.39
CA ALA A 171 -12.80 6.67 12.71
C ALA A 171 -11.54 7.46 12.31
N LYS A 172 -11.69 8.54 11.50
CA LYS A 172 -10.60 9.31 10.92
C LYS A 172 -9.59 8.40 10.20
N ALA A 173 -10.09 7.48 9.40
CA ALA A 173 -9.29 6.49 8.72
C ALA A 173 -9.88 6.12 7.35
N LEU A 174 -9.01 5.71 6.42
CA LEU A 174 -9.42 4.94 5.26
C LEU A 174 -9.80 3.53 5.71
N ILE A 175 -10.85 3.02 5.11
CA ILE A 175 -11.27 1.64 5.24
C ILE A 175 -11.42 1.03 3.86
N THR A 176 -11.07 -0.24 3.73
CA THR A 176 -11.28 -1.02 2.52
C THR A 176 -12.23 -2.17 2.78
N LYS A 177 -13.04 -2.48 1.78
CA LYS A 177 -13.79 -3.71 1.70
C LYS A 177 -13.38 -4.42 0.42
N VAL A 178 -12.78 -5.59 0.56
CA VAL A 178 -12.40 -6.44 -0.56
C VAL A 178 -13.50 -7.48 -0.76
N THR A 179 -13.99 -7.58 -2.00
CA THR A 179 -14.82 -8.69 -2.45
C THR A 179 -13.93 -9.52 -3.36
N ASP A 180 -13.45 -10.63 -2.83
CA ASP A 180 -12.57 -11.56 -3.53
C ASP A 180 -13.30 -12.32 -4.63
N ALA A 181 -12.51 -12.88 -5.55
CA ALA A 181 -12.99 -13.86 -6.50
C ALA A 181 -13.55 -15.10 -5.77
N GLU A 182 -14.56 -15.73 -6.35
CA GLU A 182 -15.14 -16.97 -5.83
C GLU A 182 -14.13 -18.11 -5.85
N ASP A 183 -13.27 -18.15 -6.88
CA ASP A 183 -12.16 -19.08 -7.01
C ASP A 183 -10.85 -18.30 -7.07
N LYS A 184 -9.87 -18.78 -6.33
CA LYS A 184 -8.50 -18.21 -6.23
C LYS A 184 -7.41 -19.21 -6.63
N GLU A 185 -7.79 -20.38 -7.15
CA GLU A 185 -6.88 -21.43 -7.55
C GLU A 185 -6.91 -21.64 -9.07
N PHE A 186 -5.80 -21.35 -9.74
CA PHE A 186 -5.61 -21.66 -11.17
C PHE A 186 -5.17 -23.10 -11.34
N ASN A 187 -5.95 -23.90 -12.09
CA ASN A 187 -5.75 -25.33 -12.24
C ASN A 187 -5.35 -25.69 -13.69
N ASN A 188 -4.11 -26.20 -13.87
CA ASN A 188 -3.68 -26.76 -15.15
C ASN A 188 -3.55 -28.27 -15.05
N THR A 189 -3.74 -28.92 -16.20
CA THR A 189 -3.58 -30.36 -16.32
C THR A 189 -2.58 -30.70 -17.41
N VAL A 190 -1.63 -31.57 -17.12
CA VAL A 190 -0.70 -32.10 -18.11
C VAL A 190 -1.26 -33.40 -18.66
N THR A 191 -1.46 -33.44 -19.99
CA THR A 191 -1.81 -34.68 -20.68
C THR A 191 -0.50 -35.44 -21.01
N PRO A 192 -0.27 -36.64 -20.46
CA PRO A 192 0.89 -37.42 -20.81
C PRO A 192 0.89 -37.69 -22.33
N PRO A 193 2.05 -37.72 -22.97
CA PRO A 193 2.13 -38.15 -24.36
C PRO A 193 1.52 -39.53 -24.49
N GLY A 194 0.53 -39.67 -25.35
CA GLY A 194 -0.20 -40.91 -25.55
C GLY A 194 0.80 -42.05 -25.83
N THR A 195 0.66 -43.16 -25.11
CA THR A 195 1.37 -44.39 -25.43
C THR A 195 1.00 -44.78 -26.86
N PRO A 196 1.94 -44.89 -27.79
CA PRO A 196 1.61 -45.32 -29.15
C PRO A 196 0.96 -46.68 -29.05
N GLU A 197 -0.28 -46.78 -29.55
CA GLU A 197 -0.99 -48.06 -29.63
C GLU A 197 -0.28 -48.92 -30.68
N PHE A 198 0.47 -49.89 -30.18
CA PHE A 198 1.14 -50.86 -31.06
C PHE A 198 0.07 -51.78 -31.64
N GLN A 199 -0.33 -51.54 -32.87
CA GLN A 199 -1.18 -52.49 -33.62
C GLN A 199 -0.29 -53.51 -34.34
N PRO A 200 -0.21 -54.75 -33.87
CA PRO A 200 0.52 -55.80 -34.57
C PRO A 200 -0.20 -56.09 -35.90
N LYS A 201 0.48 -55.84 -37.02
CA LYS A 201 0.02 -56.35 -38.32
C LYS A 201 0.02 -57.86 -38.27
N LYS A 202 -1.15 -58.50 -38.39
CA LYS A 202 -1.23 -59.91 -38.78
C LYS A 202 -0.71 -60.06 -40.18
N PHE A 203 0.32 -60.87 -40.34
CA PHE A 203 0.80 -61.39 -41.61
C PHE A 203 -0.02 -62.61 -41.97
#